data_795f714ab284208951f415a4cf9049f2
#
_entry.id   795f714ab284208951f415a4cf9049f2
#
_cell.length_a   1.000
_cell.length_b   1.000
_cell.length_c   1.000
_cell.angle_alpha   90.00
_cell.angle_beta   90.00
_cell.angle_gamma   90.00
#
_symmetry.space_group_name_H-M   'P 1'
#
loop_
_entity.id
_entity.type
_entity.pdbx_description
1 polymer ?
#
loop_
_entity_poly.entity_id
_entity_poly.type
_entity_poly.pdbx_seq_one_letter_code
_entity_poly.pdbx_strand_id
1 'polypeptide(L)'
;MKLRAHYTMKVKSIGSIAFFQEDWMELKEALILAKHIDKKEPQSLLSFEDEKGAMWSIKELEKLNEELKLEPDQLQVYFDASFHKETGDSGLGVVVYYKLGEDAYRLRKNQPFKGITNNEAEYAALFEAVKALKDLGASRNSVTIRGDSLVVMNQLKGEWPCYDDIHNKWLDRIESALKELRLTPTYEVIDRKQNAEADQLARQMLADVPIESKLKLEADGAE
;
A
#
# COMPACT_ATOMS: atom_id res chain seq x y z
N MET A 1 2.96 -0.68 14.43
CA MET A 1 3.61 -0.12 15.63
C MET A 1 3.11 -0.88 16.83
N LYS A 2 4.04 -1.48 17.56
CA LYS A 2 3.71 -2.20 18.78
C LYS A 2 3.86 -1.32 19.99
N LEU A 3 2.99 -1.49 20.97
CA LEU A 3 2.85 -0.69 22.17
C LEU A 3 2.71 -1.59 23.39
N ARG A 4 3.15 -1.12 24.54
CA ARG A 4 2.81 -1.72 25.85
C ARG A 4 2.30 -0.68 26.80
N ALA A 5 1.29 -1.06 27.58
CA ALA A 5 0.62 -0.14 28.50
C ALA A 5 1.41 0.06 29.79
N HIS A 6 1.51 1.31 30.23
CA HIS A 6 1.96 1.76 31.53
C HIS A 6 0.78 2.38 32.25
N TYR A 7 0.42 1.83 33.41
CA TYR A 7 -0.72 2.28 34.19
C TYR A 7 -0.30 2.67 35.60
N THR A 8 -0.65 3.88 36.02
CA THR A 8 -0.34 4.35 37.35
C THR A 8 -1.63 4.60 38.15
N MET A 9 -1.77 3.92 39.28
CA MET A 9 -2.90 4.06 40.18
C MET A 9 -2.48 4.81 41.47
N LYS A 10 -3.28 5.76 41.94
CA LYS A 10 -3.08 6.44 43.22
C LYS A 10 -3.84 5.70 44.31
N VAL A 11 -3.14 5.18 45.30
CA VAL A 11 -3.73 4.54 46.49
C VAL A 11 -3.56 5.46 47.71
N LYS A 12 -4.66 5.78 48.38
CA LYS A 12 -4.73 6.84 49.42
C LYS A 12 -3.75 6.66 50.59
N SER A 13 -3.36 5.42 50.91
CA SER A 13 -2.47 5.10 52.03
C SER A 13 -1.07 4.64 51.61
N ILE A 14 -0.84 4.39 50.32
CA ILE A 14 0.40 3.76 49.82
C ILE A 14 1.13 4.70 48.84
N GLY A 15 0.42 5.64 48.23
CA GLY A 15 0.96 6.52 47.18
C GLY A 15 0.64 6.04 45.76
N SER A 16 1.52 6.33 44.81
CA SER A 16 1.37 5.91 43.40
C SER A 16 2.00 4.56 43.17
N ILE A 17 1.24 3.63 42.57
CA ILE A 17 1.71 2.31 42.17
C ILE A 17 1.67 2.26 40.65
N ALA A 18 2.80 1.93 40.02
CA ALA A 18 2.90 1.76 38.58
C ALA A 18 2.81 0.27 38.21
N PHE A 19 2.05 -0.01 37.18
CA PHE A 19 1.93 -1.31 36.54
C PHE A 19 2.31 -1.16 35.08
N PHE A 20 2.90 -2.17 34.51
CA PHE A 20 3.19 -2.22 33.08
C PHE A 20 2.82 -3.58 32.51
N GLN A 21 2.41 -3.59 31.26
CA GLN A 21 2.14 -4.82 30.53
C GLN A 21 3.43 -5.38 29.95
N GLU A 22 3.67 -6.68 30.07
CA GLU A 22 4.85 -7.33 29.48
C GLU A 22 4.70 -7.52 27.96
N ASP A 23 3.51 -7.93 27.51
CA ASP A 23 3.25 -8.23 26.11
C ASP A 23 3.01 -6.97 25.27
N TRP A 24 3.51 -7.02 24.05
CA TRP A 24 3.28 -5.98 23.05
C TRP A 24 1.92 -6.13 22.39
N MET A 25 1.20 -5.04 22.20
CA MET A 25 -0.09 -4.96 21.52
C MET A 25 -0.03 -4.03 20.31
N GLU A 26 -0.95 -4.20 19.37
CA GLU A 26 -1.10 -3.28 18.25
C GLU A 26 -1.83 -1.99 18.67
N LEU A 27 -1.66 -0.90 17.87
CA LEU A 27 -2.29 0.41 18.14
C LEU A 27 -3.80 0.29 18.36
N LYS A 28 -4.49 -0.54 17.58
CA LYS A 28 -5.95 -0.76 17.69
C LYS A 28 -6.33 -1.35 19.05
N GLU A 29 -5.55 -2.30 19.54
CA GLU A 29 -5.74 -2.92 20.87
C GLU A 29 -5.45 -1.94 22.00
N ALA A 30 -4.39 -1.13 21.85
CA ALA A 30 -4.05 -0.07 22.82
C ALA A 30 -5.18 0.95 22.98
N LEU A 31 -5.81 1.36 21.88
CA LEU A 31 -6.95 2.28 21.91
C LEU A 31 -8.23 1.65 22.50
N ILE A 32 -8.45 0.35 22.29
CA ILE A 32 -9.54 -0.39 22.94
C ILE A 32 -9.32 -0.44 24.46
N LEU A 33 -8.08 -0.77 24.88
CA LEU A 33 -7.70 -0.78 26.29
C LEU A 33 -7.88 0.61 26.94
N ALA A 34 -7.42 1.68 26.25
CA ALA A 34 -7.58 3.04 26.73
C ALA A 34 -9.05 3.40 26.98
N LYS A 35 -9.95 3.09 26.04
CA LYS A 35 -11.39 3.33 26.17
C LYS A 35 -12.03 2.53 27.32
N HIS A 36 -11.50 1.36 27.61
CA HIS A 36 -12.02 0.51 28.69
C HIS A 36 -11.62 1.01 30.07
N ILE A 37 -10.36 1.43 30.24
CA ILE A 37 -9.83 1.93 31.50
C ILE A 37 -10.44 3.31 31.85
N ASP A 38 -10.50 4.22 30.88
CA ASP A 38 -11.04 5.58 31.08
C ASP A 38 -12.49 5.58 31.59
N LYS A 39 -13.31 4.61 31.17
CA LYS A 39 -14.69 4.44 31.65
C LYS A 39 -14.79 3.95 33.09
N LYS A 40 -13.80 3.19 33.57
CA LYS A 40 -13.85 2.56 34.91
C LYS A 40 -13.13 3.37 35.99
N GLU A 41 -12.04 4.03 35.61
CA GLU A 41 -11.18 4.78 36.53
C GLU A 41 -10.65 6.05 35.86
N PRO A 42 -11.46 7.12 35.79
CA PRO A 42 -11.12 8.36 35.06
C PRO A 42 -9.90 9.12 35.60
N GLN A 43 -9.38 8.75 36.79
CA GLN A 43 -8.18 9.37 37.39
C GLN A 43 -6.90 8.56 37.17
N SER A 44 -6.94 7.48 36.38
CA SER A 44 -5.79 6.68 36.10
C SER A 44 -4.86 7.35 35.08
N LEU A 45 -3.57 7.31 35.34
CA LEU A 45 -2.54 7.75 34.39
C LEU A 45 -2.17 6.52 33.51
N LEU A 46 -2.85 6.41 32.38
CA LEU A 46 -2.51 5.44 31.35
C LEU A 46 -1.64 6.11 30.29
N SER A 47 -0.51 5.53 30.01
CA SER A 47 0.38 5.88 28.89
C SER A 47 0.85 4.62 28.19
N PHE A 48 1.44 4.76 27.03
CA PHE A 48 1.93 3.63 26.24
C PHE A 48 3.37 3.86 25.84
N GLU A 49 4.18 2.82 25.84
CA GLU A 49 5.56 2.82 25.39
C GLU A 49 5.67 2.06 24.07
N ASP A 50 6.36 2.62 23.08
CA ASP A 50 6.64 1.93 21.83
C ASP A 50 7.95 1.11 21.88
N GLU A 51 8.21 0.31 20.84
CA GLU A 51 9.41 -0.54 20.69
C GLU A 51 10.74 0.24 20.76
N LYS A 52 10.70 1.56 20.65
CA LYS A 52 11.87 2.45 20.73
C LYS A 52 12.01 3.12 22.09
N GLY A 53 11.08 2.86 23.01
CA GLY A 53 11.03 3.44 24.34
C GLY A 53 10.39 4.85 24.40
N ALA A 54 9.74 5.31 23.34
CA ALA A 54 9.00 6.56 23.35
C ALA A 54 7.66 6.38 24.06
N MET A 55 7.31 7.34 24.91
CA MET A 55 6.05 7.35 25.66
C MET A 55 4.96 8.11 24.89
N TRP A 56 3.79 7.53 24.84
CA TRP A 56 2.62 8.05 24.13
C TRP A 56 1.45 8.23 25.08
N SER A 57 0.80 9.38 25.05
CA SER A 57 -0.50 9.58 25.68
C SER A 57 -1.62 9.00 24.81
N ILE A 58 -2.80 8.77 25.41
CA ILE A 58 -4.01 8.33 24.67
C ILE A 58 -4.34 9.31 23.54
N LYS A 59 -4.27 10.61 23.77
CA LYS A 59 -4.57 11.64 22.76
C LYS A 59 -3.62 11.60 21.57
N GLU A 60 -2.33 11.36 21.83
CA GLU A 60 -1.34 11.22 20.76
C GLU A 60 -1.58 9.96 19.94
N LEU A 61 -1.95 8.84 20.58
CA LEU A 61 -2.31 7.60 19.89
C LEU A 61 -3.62 7.75 19.09
N GLU A 62 -4.61 8.45 19.61
CA GLU A 62 -5.85 8.76 18.87
C GLU A 62 -5.55 9.60 17.64
N LYS A 63 -4.74 10.66 17.79
CA LYS A 63 -4.31 11.49 16.67
C LYS A 63 -3.53 10.69 15.62
N LEU A 64 -2.57 9.88 16.03
CA LEU A 64 -1.83 8.99 15.14
C LEU A 64 -2.75 8.03 14.40
N ASN A 65 -3.74 7.44 15.09
CA ASN A 65 -4.71 6.54 14.47
C ASN A 65 -5.57 7.25 13.42
N GLU A 66 -5.97 8.51 13.66
CA GLU A 66 -6.69 9.28 12.65
C GLU A 66 -5.79 9.64 11.45
N GLU A 67 -4.52 9.98 11.67
CA GLU A 67 -3.56 10.21 10.59
C GLU A 67 -3.33 8.95 9.75
N LEU A 68 -3.15 7.78 10.39
CA LEU A 68 -2.97 6.49 9.72
C LEU A 68 -4.20 6.05 8.91
N LYS A 69 -5.41 6.42 9.32
CA LYS A 69 -6.63 6.14 8.53
C LYS A 69 -6.68 6.90 7.20
N LEU A 70 -5.88 7.96 7.05
CA LEU A 70 -5.77 8.73 5.82
C LEU A 70 -4.68 8.18 4.87
N GLU A 71 -3.81 7.28 5.36
CA GLU A 71 -2.79 6.65 4.53
C GLU A 71 -3.35 5.40 3.81
N PRO A 72 -3.08 5.25 2.52
CA PRO A 72 -3.47 4.06 1.78
C PRO A 72 -2.80 2.80 2.33
N ASP A 73 -3.61 1.77 2.62
CA ASP A 73 -3.19 0.48 3.14
C ASP A 73 -3.71 -0.67 2.28
N GLN A 74 -3.22 -1.89 2.49
CA GLN A 74 -3.59 -3.10 1.74
C GLN A 74 -3.47 -2.92 0.22
N LEU A 75 -2.35 -2.34 -0.20
CA LEU A 75 -2.08 -1.97 -1.58
C LEU A 75 -1.96 -3.20 -2.49
N GLN A 76 -2.81 -3.27 -3.51
CA GLN A 76 -2.76 -4.28 -4.56
C GLN A 76 -2.75 -3.59 -5.92
N VAL A 77 -1.74 -3.86 -6.70
CA VAL A 77 -1.48 -3.24 -7.99
C VAL A 77 -1.61 -4.28 -9.08
N TYR A 78 -2.31 -3.93 -10.15
CA TYR A 78 -2.38 -4.68 -11.41
C TYR A 78 -1.92 -3.76 -12.52
N PHE A 79 -1.11 -4.27 -13.42
CA PHE A 79 -0.63 -3.52 -14.57
C PHE A 79 -0.61 -4.39 -15.81
N ASP A 80 -0.74 -3.77 -16.97
CA ASP A 80 -0.66 -4.41 -18.28
C ASP A 80 -0.30 -3.38 -19.36
N ALA A 81 0.19 -3.84 -20.49
CA ALA A 81 0.44 -3.01 -21.65
C ALA A 81 -0.15 -3.63 -22.92
N SER A 82 -0.68 -2.79 -23.78
CA SER A 82 -1.07 -3.15 -25.14
C SER A 82 -0.17 -2.45 -26.13
N PHE A 83 0.54 -3.21 -26.97
CA PHE A 83 1.60 -2.71 -27.85
C PHE A 83 1.29 -2.94 -29.32
N HIS A 84 1.40 -1.90 -30.14
CA HIS A 84 1.26 -1.97 -31.58
C HIS A 84 2.63 -2.04 -32.26
N LYS A 85 2.98 -3.21 -32.78
CA LYS A 85 4.33 -3.50 -33.29
C LYS A 85 4.82 -2.62 -34.42
N GLU A 86 3.91 -2.17 -35.29
CA GLU A 86 4.27 -1.39 -36.49
C GLU A 86 4.56 0.08 -36.16
N THR A 87 3.85 0.66 -35.19
CA THR A 87 3.96 2.08 -34.85
C THR A 87 4.78 2.34 -33.57
N GLY A 88 4.93 1.32 -32.70
CA GLY A 88 5.51 1.46 -31.39
C GLY A 88 4.58 2.12 -30.36
N ASP A 89 3.33 2.43 -30.76
CA ASP A 89 2.35 3.00 -29.87
C ASP A 89 1.87 1.96 -28.87
N SER A 90 1.68 2.39 -27.63
CA SER A 90 1.26 1.53 -26.55
C SER A 90 0.22 2.24 -25.67
N GLY A 91 -0.69 1.44 -25.14
CA GLY A 91 -1.52 1.84 -24.04
C GLY A 91 -1.05 1.12 -22.78
N LEU A 92 -0.89 1.85 -21.69
CA LEU A 92 -0.56 1.33 -20.37
C LEU A 92 -1.82 1.31 -19.51
N GLY A 93 -2.10 0.19 -18.86
CA GLY A 93 -3.25 -0.01 -17.97
C GLY A 93 -2.79 -0.24 -16.54
N VAL A 94 -3.40 0.47 -15.59
CA VAL A 94 -3.10 0.39 -14.16
C VAL A 94 -4.39 0.32 -13.36
N VAL A 95 -4.44 -0.63 -12.43
CA VAL A 95 -5.50 -0.74 -11.42
C VAL A 95 -4.84 -0.82 -10.05
N VAL A 96 -5.31 -0.03 -9.10
CA VAL A 96 -4.85 -0.08 -7.71
C VAL A 96 -6.06 -0.25 -6.80
N TYR A 97 -6.08 -1.34 -6.04
CA TYR A 97 -6.99 -1.54 -4.92
C TYR A 97 -6.27 -1.18 -3.64
N TYR A 98 -6.95 -0.46 -2.76
CA TYR A 98 -6.39 -0.02 -1.48
C TYR A 98 -7.49 0.32 -0.48
N LYS A 99 -7.11 0.48 0.80
CA LYS A 99 -8.01 0.96 1.84
C LYS A 99 -7.56 2.33 2.36
N LEU A 100 -8.55 3.12 2.78
CA LEU A 100 -8.38 4.28 3.63
C LEU A 100 -9.23 4.05 4.88
N GLY A 101 -8.61 3.72 5.99
CA GLY A 101 -9.30 3.25 7.18
C GLY A 101 -10.05 1.95 6.92
N GLU A 102 -11.36 1.95 7.09
CA GLU A 102 -12.22 0.77 6.84
C GLU A 102 -12.76 0.72 5.40
N ASP A 103 -12.64 1.81 4.64
CA ASP A 103 -13.20 1.94 3.31
C ASP A 103 -12.26 1.41 2.23
N ALA A 104 -12.79 0.59 1.32
CA ALA A 104 -12.06 0.07 0.18
C ALA A 104 -12.25 0.97 -1.06
N TYR A 105 -11.18 1.13 -1.83
CA TYR A 105 -11.16 1.96 -3.03
C TYR A 105 -10.52 1.22 -4.19
N ARG A 106 -10.90 1.63 -5.39
CA ARG A 106 -10.26 1.22 -6.64
C ARG A 106 -9.91 2.46 -7.46
N LEU A 107 -8.62 2.60 -7.79
CA LEU A 107 -8.14 3.53 -8.81
C LEU A 107 -7.97 2.77 -10.12
N ARG A 108 -8.42 3.36 -11.22
CA ARG A 108 -8.21 2.89 -12.59
C ARG A 108 -7.59 4.03 -13.39
N LYS A 109 -6.50 3.74 -14.09
CA LYS A 109 -5.81 4.73 -14.90
C LYS A 109 -5.22 4.06 -16.13
N ASN A 110 -5.23 4.77 -17.25
CA ASN A 110 -4.46 4.39 -18.41
C ASN A 110 -3.64 5.59 -18.93
N GLN A 111 -2.56 5.30 -19.65
CA GLN A 111 -1.65 6.31 -20.19
C GLN A 111 -1.12 5.88 -21.55
N PRO A 112 -0.94 6.80 -22.51
CA PRO A 112 -0.24 6.50 -23.74
C PRO A 112 1.27 6.37 -23.47
N PHE A 113 1.90 5.47 -24.23
CA PHE A 113 3.34 5.31 -24.19
C PHE A 113 3.83 4.98 -25.62
N LYS A 114 5.06 5.33 -25.91
CA LYS A 114 5.71 4.97 -27.15
C LYS A 114 7.03 4.24 -26.83
N GLY A 115 7.07 2.96 -27.13
CA GLY A 115 8.20 2.07 -26.83
C GLY A 115 8.71 1.35 -28.05
N ILE A 116 9.73 0.53 -27.84
CA ILE A 116 10.38 -0.27 -28.89
C ILE A 116 9.86 -1.71 -28.84
N THR A 117 9.51 -2.20 -27.67
CA THR A 117 9.08 -3.58 -27.44
C THR A 117 7.87 -3.68 -26.53
N ASN A 118 7.16 -4.81 -26.60
CA ASN A 118 6.07 -5.10 -25.68
C ASN A 118 6.58 -5.16 -24.22
N ASN A 119 7.73 -5.78 -23.97
CA ASN A 119 8.29 -5.86 -22.62
C ASN A 119 8.62 -4.47 -22.05
N GLU A 120 9.15 -3.56 -22.87
CA GLU A 120 9.38 -2.18 -22.46
C GLU A 120 8.08 -1.49 -22.04
N ALA A 121 6.98 -1.69 -22.78
CA ALA A 121 5.67 -1.15 -22.43
C ALA A 121 5.14 -1.74 -21.11
N GLU A 122 5.38 -3.03 -20.84
CA GLU A 122 5.04 -3.66 -19.56
C GLU A 122 5.79 -3.01 -18.37
N TYR A 123 7.10 -2.77 -18.49
CA TYR A 123 7.85 -2.04 -17.48
C TYR A 123 7.35 -0.61 -17.29
N ALA A 124 7.01 0.07 -18.38
CA ALA A 124 6.46 1.40 -18.34
C ALA A 124 5.09 1.41 -17.62
N ALA A 125 4.24 0.39 -17.84
CA ALA A 125 2.96 0.25 -17.15
C ALA A 125 3.15 0.07 -15.63
N LEU A 126 4.11 -0.76 -15.22
CA LEU A 126 4.43 -0.90 -13.79
C LEU A 126 5.00 0.39 -13.21
N PHE A 127 5.85 1.11 -13.92
CA PHE A 127 6.36 2.39 -13.44
C PHE A 127 5.23 3.42 -13.26
N GLU A 128 4.26 3.49 -14.18
CA GLU A 128 3.05 4.32 -14.02
C GLU A 128 2.22 3.87 -12.81
N ALA A 129 2.15 2.58 -12.52
CA ALA A 129 1.50 2.07 -11.32
C ALA A 129 2.19 2.55 -10.03
N VAL A 130 3.53 2.55 -10.00
CA VAL A 130 4.29 3.09 -8.84
C VAL A 130 4.08 4.60 -8.70
N LYS A 131 3.98 5.35 -9.81
CA LYS A 131 3.61 6.77 -9.79
C LYS A 131 2.21 6.97 -9.22
N ALA A 132 1.25 6.15 -9.61
CA ALA A 132 -0.10 6.20 -9.07
C ALA A 132 -0.12 5.95 -7.55
N LEU A 133 0.71 5.04 -7.02
CA LEU A 133 0.88 4.86 -5.58
C LEU A 133 1.44 6.12 -4.89
N LYS A 134 2.41 6.80 -5.53
CA LYS A 134 2.93 8.08 -5.04
C LYS A 134 1.85 9.15 -4.98
N ASP A 135 1.05 9.27 -6.05
CA ASP A 135 -0.06 10.25 -6.16
C ASP A 135 -1.17 9.96 -5.13
N LEU A 136 -1.36 8.71 -4.75
CA LEU A 136 -2.25 8.30 -3.66
C LEU A 136 -1.69 8.62 -2.26
N GLY A 137 -0.42 8.98 -2.13
CA GLY A 137 0.25 9.20 -0.85
C GLY A 137 0.69 7.90 -0.16
N ALA A 138 0.74 6.78 -0.88
CA ALA A 138 1.18 5.51 -0.32
C ALA A 138 2.65 5.57 0.09
N SER A 139 2.96 5.18 1.32
CA SER A 139 4.33 5.13 1.82
C SER A 139 4.47 4.16 2.99
N ARG A 140 5.70 3.66 3.21
CA ARG A 140 6.06 2.84 4.39
C ARG A 140 5.16 1.62 4.61
N ASN A 141 4.74 0.99 3.52
CA ASN A 141 3.78 -0.11 3.53
C ASN A 141 4.24 -1.27 2.66
N SER A 142 3.57 -2.41 2.76
CA SER A 142 3.70 -3.50 1.80
C SER A 142 2.79 -3.24 0.59
N VAL A 143 3.22 -3.66 -0.59
CA VAL A 143 2.42 -3.62 -1.81
C VAL A 143 2.51 -4.94 -2.55
N THR A 144 1.36 -5.51 -2.93
CA THR A 144 1.31 -6.67 -3.80
C THR A 144 1.18 -6.21 -5.24
N ILE A 145 2.16 -6.54 -6.06
CA ILE A 145 2.22 -6.20 -7.49
C ILE A 145 1.92 -7.44 -8.30
N ARG A 146 0.90 -7.38 -9.14
CA ARG A 146 0.39 -8.48 -9.96
C ARG A 146 0.48 -8.15 -11.44
N GLY A 147 0.97 -9.09 -12.22
CA GLY A 147 1.05 -9.01 -13.68
C GLY A 147 1.11 -10.39 -14.30
N ASP A 148 0.77 -10.51 -15.58
CA ASP A 148 0.79 -11.77 -16.34
C ASP A 148 2.03 -11.93 -17.24
N SER A 149 2.89 -10.91 -17.29
CA SER A 149 4.18 -10.96 -17.98
C SER A 149 5.23 -11.74 -17.17
N LEU A 150 5.43 -13.01 -17.49
CA LEU A 150 6.42 -13.87 -16.83
C LEU A 150 7.84 -13.28 -16.85
N VAL A 151 8.23 -12.66 -17.97
CA VAL A 151 9.57 -12.08 -18.13
C VAL A 151 9.75 -10.92 -17.13
N VAL A 152 8.85 -9.96 -17.17
CA VAL A 152 8.91 -8.76 -16.30
C VAL A 152 8.86 -9.17 -14.83
N MET A 153 7.92 -10.04 -14.47
CA MET A 153 7.71 -10.44 -13.07
C MET A 153 8.90 -11.23 -12.50
N ASN A 154 9.51 -12.14 -13.27
CA ASN A 154 10.66 -12.91 -12.78
C ASN A 154 11.95 -12.06 -12.75
N GLN A 155 12.09 -11.08 -13.65
CA GLN A 155 13.19 -10.11 -13.58
C GLN A 155 13.06 -9.18 -12.36
N LEU A 156 11.86 -8.71 -12.03
CA LEU A 156 11.57 -7.92 -10.82
C LEU A 156 11.85 -8.70 -9.52
N LYS A 157 11.59 -10.00 -9.51
CA LYS A 157 11.95 -10.89 -8.39
C LYS A 157 13.45 -11.18 -8.28
N GLY A 158 14.23 -10.84 -9.33
CA GLY A 158 15.64 -11.24 -9.44
C GLY A 158 15.85 -12.73 -9.74
N GLU A 159 14.78 -13.45 -10.13
CA GLU A 159 14.85 -14.87 -10.50
C GLU A 159 15.41 -15.08 -11.91
N TRP A 160 15.19 -14.10 -12.81
CA TRP A 160 15.72 -14.12 -14.17
C TRP A 160 16.65 -12.93 -14.40
N PRO A 161 17.78 -13.15 -15.10
CA PRO A 161 18.67 -12.04 -15.45
C PRO A 161 18.03 -11.16 -16.53
N CYS A 162 18.31 -9.87 -16.46
CA CYS A 162 17.96 -8.92 -17.50
C CYS A 162 19.23 -8.53 -18.28
N TYR A 163 19.29 -8.87 -19.58
CA TYR A 163 20.44 -8.59 -20.44
C TYR A 163 20.25 -7.35 -21.32
N ASP A 164 19.05 -6.79 -21.33
CA ASP A 164 18.71 -5.61 -22.13
C ASP A 164 18.92 -4.32 -21.32
N ASP A 165 19.69 -3.39 -21.87
CA ASP A 165 20.04 -2.14 -21.20
C ASP A 165 18.83 -1.22 -20.98
N ILE A 166 17.81 -1.28 -21.86
CA ILE A 166 16.60 -0.48 -21.72
C ILE A 166 15.76 -1.04 -20.58
N HIS A 167 15.60 -2.35 -20.53
CA HIS A 167 14.85 -3.03 -19.47
C HIS A 167 15.54 -2.84 -18.11
N ASN A 168 16.87 -2.91 -18.03
CA ASN A 168 17.62 -2.62 -16.79
C ASN A 168 17.38 -1.20 -16.30
N LYS A 169 17.34 -0.19 -17.17
CA LYS A 169 17.01 1.17 -16.79
C LYS A 169 15.58 1.31 -16.23
N TRP A 170 14.64 0.52 -16.74
CA TRP A 170 13.29 0.49 -16.19
C TRP A 170 13.25 -0.18 -14.83
N LEU A 171 13.93 -1.32 -14.64
CA LEU A 171 14.08 -1.98 -13.34
C LEU A 171 14.63 -1.02 -12.30
N ASP A 172 15.76 -0.36 -12.60
CA ASP A 172 16.40 0.62 -11.70
C ASP A 172 15.44 1.75 -11.30
N ARG A 173 14.64 2.26 -12.25
CA ARG A 173 13.66 3.31 -12.00
C ARG A 173 12.54 2.84 -11.08
N ILE A 174 12.01 1.65 -11.33
CA ILE A 174 10.93 1.05 -10.53
C ILE A 174 11.42 0.80 -9.11
N GLU A 175 12.59 0.15 -8.95
CA GLU A 175 13.17 -0.12 -7.63
C GLU A 175 13.48 1.17 -6.86
N SER A 176 14.05 2.17 -7.53
CA SER A 176 14.35 3.47 -6.93
C SER A 176 13.08 4.18 -6.46
N ALA A 177 12.01 4.15 -7.26
CA ALA A 177 10.74 4.77 -6.93
C ALA A 177 10.05 4.05 -5.74
N LEU A 178 10.04 2.71 -5.72
CA LEU A 178 9.52 1.93 -4.59
C LEU A 178 10.31 2.20 -3.31
N LYS A 179 11.64 2.30 -3.41
CA LYS A 179 12.54 2.63 -2.28
C LYS A 179 12.30 4.06 -1.77
N GLU A 180 12.12 5.05 -2.65
CA GLU A 180 11.77 6.43 -2.27
C GLU A 180 10.50 6.46 -1.44
N LEU A 181 9.49 5.71 -1.84
CA LEU A 181 8.22 5.56 -1.13
C LEU A 181 8.32 4.66 0.12
N ARG A 182 9.45 3.98 0.32
CA ARG A 182 9.64 2.97 1.37
C ARG A 182 8.60 1.88 1.31
N LEU A 183 8.18 1.49 0.11
CA LEU A 183 7.27 0.38 -0.12
C LEU A 183 8.06 -0.93 -0.21
N THR A 184 7.51 -1.98 0.38
CA THR A 184 8.06 -3.34 0.29
C THR A 184 7.22 -4.14 -0.70
N PRO A 185 7.69 -4.38 -1.94
CA PRO A 185 6.92 -5.09 -2.95
C PRO A 185 6.93 -6.60 -2.73
N THR A 186 5.78 -7.23 -2.97
CA THR A 186 5.65 -8.67 -3.21
C THR A 186 5.14 -8.85 -4.64
N TYR A 187 5.84 -9.65 -5.44
CA TYR A 187 5.52 -9.82 -6.86
C TYR A 187 4.80 -11.17 -7.08
N GLU A 188 3.60 -11.13 -7.63
CA GLU A 188 2.77 -12.29 -7.92
C GLU A 188 2.49 -12.38 -9.42
N VAL A 189 2.90 -13.48 -10.05
CA VAL A 189 2.50 -13.82 -11.42
C VAL A 189 1.07 -14.32 -11.38
N ILE A 190 0.21 -13.77 -12.23
CA ILE A 190 -1.19 -14.14 -12.31
C ILE A 190 -1.56 -14.59 -13.73
N ASP A 191 -2.66 -15.31 -13.87
CA ASP A 191 -3.22 -15.62 -15.17
C ASP A 191 -3.79 -14.37 -15.85
N ARG A 192 -3.73 -14.33 -17.20
CA ARG A 192 -4.27 -13.24 -18.00
C ARG A 192 -5.74 -12.92 -17.70
N LYS A 193 -6.55 -13.93 -17.35
CA LYS A 193 -7.94 -13.71 -16.95
C LYS A 193 -8.07 -12.90 -15.66
N GLN A 194 -7.13 -13.05 -14.75
CA GLN A 194 -7.08 -12.30 -13.48
C GLN A 194 -6.56 -10.87 -13.68
N ASN A 195 -5.85 -10.60 -14.82
CA ASN A 195 -5.35 -9.28 -15.21
C ASN A 195 -6.28 -8.53 -16.19
N ALA A 196 -7.48 -9.05 -16.43
CA ALA A 196 -8.39 -8.58 -17.48
C ALA A 196 -8.74 -7.09 -17.39
N GLU A 197 -8.80 -6.51 -16.18
CA GLU A 197 -9.13 -5.10 -16.00
C GLU A 197 -7.98 -4.19 -16.46
N ALA A 198 -6.73 -4.53 -16.12
CA ALA A 198 -5.55 -3.79 -16.58
C ALA A 198 -5.35 -3.96 -18.09
N ASP A 199 -5.53 -5.17 -18.65
CA ASP A 199 -5.51 -5.43 -20.11
C ASP A 199 -6.56 -4.58 -20.84
N GLN A 200 -7.79 -4.50 -20.33
CA GLN A 200 -8.84 -3.66 -20.91
C GLN A 200 -8.46 -2.18 -20.91
N LEU A 201 -7.91 -1.66 -19.82
CA LEU A 201 -7.47 -0.26 -19.74
C LEU A 201 -6.34 0.03 -20.73
N ALA A 202 -5.37 -0.88 -20.86
CA ALA A 202 -4.29 -0.76 -21.82
C ALA A 202 -4.80 -0.70 -23.26
N ARG A 203 -5.73 -1.59 -23.65
CA ARG A 203 -6.36 -1.58 -24.97
C ARG A 203 -7.20 -0.33 -25.22
N GLN A 204 -7.93 0.15 -24.22
CA GLN A 204 -8.73 1.37 -24.33
C GLN A 204 -7.83 2.57 -24.61
N MET A 205 -6.66 2.67 -23.95
CA MET A 205 -5.71 3.73 -24.23
C MET A 205 -5.12 3.64 -25.64
N LEU A 206 -4.79 2.42 -26.10
CA LEU A 206 -4.32 2.21 -27.47
C LEU A 206 -5.37 2.60 -28.52
N ALA A 207 -6.67 2.55 -28.16
CA ALA A 207 -7.79 3.04 -28.95
C ALA A 207 -8.13 4.53 -28.70
N ASP A 208 -7.21 5.28 -28.05
CA ASP A 208 -7.34 6.71 -27.71
C ASP A 208 -8.55 7.02 -26.80
N VAL A 209 -8.83 6.11 -25.86
CA VAL A 209 -9.87 6.29 -24.83
C VAL A 209 -9.19 6.46 -23.46
N PRO A 210 -8.93 7.70 -23.01
CA PRO A 210 -8.30 7.96 -21.72
C PRO A 210 -9.26 7.67 -20.57
N ILE A 211 -8.74 7.02 -19.53
CA ILE A 211 -9.49 6.68 -18.30
C ILE A 211 -8.65 7.05 -17.08
N GLU A 212 -9.27 7.82 -16.20
CA GLU A 212 -8.79 8.03 -14.84
C GLU A 212 -10.01 8.09 -13.91
N SER A 213 -10.12 7.15 -12.99
CA SER A 213 -11.24 7.09 -12.07
C SER A 213 -10.82 6.53 -10.71
N LYS A 214 -11.41 7.10 -9.66
CA LYS A 214 -11.26 6.65 -8.28
C LYS A 214 -12.65 6.41 -7.71
N LEU A 215 -12.93 5.18 -7.30
CA LEU A 215 -14.23 4.77 -6.78
C LEU A 215 -14.06 4.16 -5.39
N LYS A 216 -14.94 4.54 -4.47
CA LYS A 216 -15.15 3.79 -3.23
C LYS A 216 -15.94 2.52 -3.57
N LEU A 217 -15.44 1.39 -3.13
CA LEU A 217 -16.14 0.11 -3.30
C LEU A 217 -17.15 -0.04 -2.17
N GLU A 218 -18.37 -0.45 -2.53
CA GLU A 218 -19.34 -0.84 -1.53
C GLU A 218 -18.86 -2.12 -0.85
N ALA A 219 -19.02 -2.22 0.47
CA ALA A 219 -18.79 -3.48 1.16
C ALA A 219 -19.82 -4.46 0.59
N ASP A 220 -19.36 -5.55 -0.05
CA ASP A 220 -20.26 -6.61 -0.48
C ASP A 220 -21.08 -7.03 0.73
N GLY A 221 -22.37 -6.77 0.66
CA GLY A 221 -23.31 -7.19 1.68
C GLY A 221 -23.18 -8.70 1.83
N ALA A 222 -22.70 -9.10 3.01
CA ALA A 222 -22.77 -10.49 3.41
C ALA A 222 -24.27 -10.88 3.46
N GLU A 223 -24.74 -11.57 2.41
CA GLU A 223 -25.93 -12.39 2.51
C GLU A 223 -25.61 -13.71 3.21
#